data_59c8e877e37b1b284ffb1d576b9b7dd0
#
_entry.id   59c8e877e37b1b284ffb1d576b9b7dd0
#
_cell.length_a   1.000
_cell.length_b   1.000
_cell.length_c   1.000
_cell.angle_alpha   90.00
_cell.angle_beta   90.00
_cell.angle_gamma   90.00
#
_symmetry.space_group_name_H-M   'P 1'
#
loop_
_entity.id
_entity.type
_entity.pdbx_description
1 polymer ?
#
loop_
_entity_poly.entity_id
_entity_poly.type
_entity_poly.pdbx_seq_one_letter_code
_entity_poly.pdbx_strand_id
1 'polypeptide(L)'
;VEEIWVIEKETGMTANNLVFMGMGEPLLNYENVHRALQVINSPEGFRKGARRMTVSTVGIPDKIVKLGRDWPEVNLAWSMHAPRDELRNLLIPLNKVYPLEQVLRAIKEYLAVTHRRVTIEYTLWNEINDSKEDAQEVAKLLKKLLNHVNLIPGNLVPSSAFSPPSPRRV
;
A
#
# COMPACT_ATOMS: atom_id res chain seq x y z
N VAL A 1 16.05 -3.23 -7.68
CA VAL A 1 17.08 -2.38 -8.29
C VAL A 1 17.49 -2.95 -9.65
N GLU A 2 17.86 -4.23 -9.74
CA GLU A 2 18.22 -4.89 -11.00
C GLU A 2 17.09 -4.83 -12.04
N GLU A 3 15.85 -5.05 -11.64
CA GLU A 3 14.68 -4.96 -12.54
C GLU A 3 14.60 -3.63 -13.27
N ILE A 4 14.86 -2.52 -12.59
CA ILE A 4 14.87 -1.18 -13.23
C ILE A 4 15.93 -1.15 -14.33
N TRP A 5 17.13 -1.60 -14.01
CA TRP A 5 18.25 -1.62 -14.95
C TRP A 5 17.95 -2.51 -16.17
N VAL A 6 17.42 -3.71 -15.92
CA VAL A 6 17.05 -4.65 -17.00
C VAL A 6 15.96 -4.05 -17.89
N ILE A 7 14.87 -3.54 -17.29
CA ILE A 7 13.76 -2.95 -18.05
C ILE A 7 14.25 -1.76 -18.89
N GLU A 8 14.98 -0.82 -18.30
CA GLU A 8 15.48 0.35 -19.02
C GLU A 8 16.44 -0.05 -20.16
N LYS A 9 17.29 -1.06 -19.93
CA LYS A 9 18.23 -1.56 -20.94
C LYS A 9 17.51 -2.30 -22.08
N GLU A 10 16.59 -3.19 -21.77
CA GLU A 10 15.92 -4.06 -22.77
C GLU A 10 14.87 -3.30 -23.58
N THR A 11 14.20 -2.30 -22.98
CA THR A 11 13.12 -1.56 -23.64
C THR A 11 13.54 -0.21 -24.18
N GLY A 12 14.67 0.34 -23.76
CA GLY A 12 15.06 1.72 -24.03
C GLY A 12 14.17 2.76 -23.35
N MET A 13 13.22 2.36 -22.53
CA MET A 13 12.30 3.24 -21.84
C MET A 13 12.76 3.53 -20.41
N THR A 14 12.56 4.77 -19.97
CA THR A 14 12.88 5.17 -18.59
C THR A 14 11.72 4.87 -17.65
N ALA A 15 11.98 4.10 -16.59
CA ALA A 15 11.02 3.88 -15.51
C ALA A 15 10.85 5.16 -14.69
N ASN A 16 9.74 5.88 -14.87
CA ASN A 16 9.52 7.18 -14.23
C ASN A 16 8.91 7.09 -12.84
N ASN A 17 8.00 6.14 -12.61
CA ASN A 17 7.36 5.89 -11.32
C ASN A 17 7.65 4.47 -10.89
N LEU A 18 7.94 4.28 -9.63
CA LEU A 18 8.33 3.00 -9.06
C LEU A 18 7.41 2.65 -7.90
N VAL A 19 6.94 1.43 -7.88
CA VAL A 19 6.09 0.93 -6.79
C VAL A 19 6.68 -0.33 -6.20
N PHE A 20 6.81 -0.37 -4.89
CA PHE A 20 7.13 -1.58 -4.13
C PHE A 20 5.82 -2.29 -3.83
N MET A 21 5.28 -2.94 -4.86
CA MET A 21 4.03 -3.71 -4.84
C MET A 21 4.26 -5.08 -5.45
N GLY A 22 3.55 -6.09 -4.98
CA GLY A 22 3.67 -7.47 -5.47
C GLY A 22 3.64 -8.46 -4.33
N MET A 23 4.34 -9.57 -4.49
CA MET A 23 4.42 -10.62 -3.48
C MET A 23 5.32 -10.21 -2.31
N GLY A 24 4.86 -10.46 -1.09
CA GLY A 24 5.58 -10.14 0.14
C GLY A 24 5.20 -8.79 0.75
N GLU A 25 5.76 -8.52 1.93
CA GLU A 25 5.52 -7.28 2.69
C GLU A 25 6.83 -6.48 2.78
N PRO A 26 6.94 -5.35 2.08
CA PRO A 26 8.16 -4.56 2.03
C PRO A 26 8.66 -4.10 3.41
N LEU A 27 7.74 -3.74 4.30
CA LEU A 27 8.11 -3.23 5.61
C LEU A 27 8.62 -4.31 6.59
N LEU A 28 8.38 -5.60 6.31
CA LEU A 28 9.08 -6.70 7.01
C LEU A 28 10.56 -6.78 6.60
N ASN A 29 10.91 -6.26 5.42
CA ASN A 29 12.27 -6.22 4.90
C ASN A 29 12.79 -4.79 4.82
N TYR A 30 12.45 -3.98 5.84
CA TYR A 30 12.65 -2.53 5.84
C TYR A 30 14.07 -2.09 5.46
N GLU A 31 15.10 -2.73 6.02
CA GLU A 31 16.49 -2.31 5.79
C GLU A 31 16.93 -2.49 4.33
N ASN A 32 16.46 -3.55 3.65
CA ASN A 32 16.75 -3.72 2.23
C ASN A 32 15.91 -2.79 1.35
N VAL A 33 14.66 -2.53 1.73
CA VAL A 33 13.83 -1.51 1.05
C VAL A 33 14.46 -0.13 1.19
N HIS A 34 14.92 0.24 2.39
CA HIS A 34 15.62 1.50 2.63
C HIS A 34 16.87 1.64 1.75
N ARG A 35 17.71 0.60 1.67
CA ARG A 35 18.88 0.59 0.78
C ARG A 35 18.48 0.71 -0.70
N ALA A 36 17.43 0.03 -1.13
CA ALA A 36 16.93 0.15 -2.50
C ALA A 36 16.47 1.58 -2.80
N LEU A 37 15.72 2.21 -1.90
CA LEU A 37 15.30 3.61 -2.02
C LEU A 37 16.52 4.55 -2.14
N GLN A 38 17.58 4.32 -1.34
CA GLN A 38 18.81 5.10 -1.42
C GLN A 38 19.48 4.99 -2.80
N VAL A 39 19.68 3.77 -3.31
CA VAL A 39 20.28 3.55 -4.64
C VAL A 39 19.44 4.16 -5.75
N ILE A 40 18.12 4.00 -5.67
CA ILE A 40 17.19 4.52 -6.68
C ILE A 40 17.19 6.06 -6.68
N ASN A 41 17.26 6.67 -5.51
CA ASN A 41 17.23 8.14 -5.37
C ASN A 41 18.59 8.80 -5.62
N SER A 42 19.70 8.08 -5.38
CA SER A 42 21.06 8.62 -5.47
C SER A 42 21.37 9.25 -6.84
N PRO A 43 22.08 10.39 -6.86
CA PRO A 43 22.66 10.95 -8.10
C PRO A 43 23.60 10.00 -8.82
N GLU A 44 24.28 9.12 -8.09
CA GLU A 44 25.18 8.09 -8.60
C GLU A 44 24.45 6.81 -9.02
N GLY A 45 23.18 6.67 -8.62
CA GLY A 45 22.29 5.56 -8.98
C GLY A 45 21.34 5.92 -10.12
N PHE A 46 20.04 5.68 -9.91
CA PHE A 46 19.01 5.90 -10.94
C PHE A 46 18.46 7.33 -10.99
N ARG A 47 18.81 8.20 -10.08
CA ARG A 47 18.36 9.62 -10.00
C ARG A 47 16.83 9.79 -9.99
N LYS A 48 16.09 8.83 -9.45
CA LYS A 48 14.63 8.93 -9.37
C LYS A 48 14.23 9.70 -8.11
N GLY A 49 13.45 10.75 -8.27
CA GLY A 49 12.99 11.54 -7.14
C GLY A 49 12.11 10.71 -6.18
N ALA A 50 12.25 10.93 -4.86
CA ALA A 50 11.53 10.18 -3.84
C ALA A 50 9.99 10.23 -4.03
N ARG A 51 9.45 11.34 -4.53
CA ARG A 51 8.01 11.50 -4.85
C ARG A 51 7.51 10.59 -5.96
N ARG A 52 8.40 9.97 -6.72
CA ARG A 52 8.06 9.01 -7.78
C ARG A 52 8.11 7.56 -7.28
N MET A 53 8.41 7.36 -6.01
CA MET A 53 8.46 6.05 -5.37
C MET A 53 7.29 5.88 -4.41
N THR A 54 6.65 4.73 -4.46
CA THR A 54 5.56 4.35 -3.56
C THR A 54 5.90 3.04 -2.88
N VAL A 55 5.81 2.99 -1.56
CA VAL A 55 5.90 1.75 -0.78
C VAL A 55 4.50 1.35 -0.36
N SER A 56 4.10 0.15 -0.77
CA SER A 56 2.84 -0.46 -0.35
C SER A 56 3.07 -1.34 0.88
N THR A 57 2.10 -1.37 1.78
CA THR A 57 2.17 -2.21 3.00
C THR A 57 0.78 -2.65 3.43
N VAL A 58 0.69 -3.83 4.00
CA VAL A 58 -0.52 -4.28 4.72
C VAL A 58 -0.66 -3.62 6.09
N GLY A 59 0.41 -2.97 6.59
CA GLY A 59 0.38 -2.18 7.81
C GLY A 59 1.23 -2.77 8.93
N ILE A 60 2.48 -2.31 9.04
CA ILE A 60 3.39 -2.57 10.16
C ILE A 60 3.61 -1.24 10.87
N PRO A 61 2.97 -0.99 12.02
CA PRO A 61 2.84 0.35 12.59
C PRO A 61 4.15 1.08 12.82
N ASP A 62 5.13 0.45 13.48
CA ASP A 62 6.43 1.04 13.76
C ASP A 62 7.23 1.36 12.48
N LYS A 63 7.10 0.53 11.45
CA LYS A 63 7.79 0.72 10.17
C LYS A 63 7.11 1.78 9.29
N ILE A 64 5.80 1.95 9.37
CA ILE A 64 5.09 3.07 8.73
C ILE A 64 5.62 4.40 9.28
N VAL A 65 5.70 4.53 10.61
CA VAL A 65 6.22 5.75 11.25
C VAL A 65 7.69 5.97 10.89
N LYS A 66 8.49 4.90 10.91
CA LYS A 66 9.91 4.95 10.53
C LYS A 66 10.06 5.39 9.06
N LEU A 67 9.27 4.85 8.13
CA LEU A 67 9.29 5.25 6.72
C LEU A 67 9.00 6.75 6.56
N GLY A 68 8.00 7.26 7.28
CA GLY A 68 7.67 8.69 7.23
C GLY A 68 8.81 9.60 7.72
N ARG A 69 9.59 9.16 8.69
CA ARG A 69 10.76 9.90 9.20
C ARG A 69 11.96 9.80 8.28
N ASP A 70 12.29 8.60 7.82
CA ASP A 70 13.47 8.34 6.97
C ASP A 70 13.27 8.85 5.53
N TRP A 71 12.04 8.79 5.03
CA TRP A 71 11.67 9.08 3.65
C TRP A 71 10.39 9.92 3.54
N PRO A 72 10.36 11.17 4.01
CA PRO A 72 9.14 11.97 4.08
C PRO A 72 8.52 12.29 2.71
N GLU A 73 9.26 12.13 1.63
CA GLU A 73 8.79 12.37 0.26
C GLU A 73 8.34 11.10 -0.48
N VAL A 74 8.65 9.90 0.02
CA VAL A 74 8.16 8.64 -0.54
C VAL A 74 6.65 8.51 -0.26
N ASN A 75 5.91 8.02 -1.25
CA ASN A 75 4.48 7.81 -1.09
C ASN A 75 4.20 6.52 -0.32
N LEU A 76 3.18 6.54 0.53
CA LEU A 76 2.67 5.37 1.22
C LEU A 76 1.36 4.91 0.59
N ALA A 77 1.27 3.63 0.25
CA ALA A 77 0.03 2.94 -0.07
C ALA A 77 -0.27 1.91 1.03
N TRP A 78 -1.48 1.95 1.58
CA TRP A 78 -1.91 1.00 2.60
C TRP A 78 -2.95 0.04 2.07
N SER A 79 -2.61 -1.23 2.02
CA SER A 79 -3.51 -2.33 1.68
C SER A 79 -4.48 -2.58 2.84
N MET A 80 -5.60 -1.86 2.84
CA MET A 80 -6.61 -1.94 3.90
C MET A 80 -7.54 -3.13 3.70
N HIS A 81 -8.17 -3.22 2.55
CA HIS A 81 -9.06 -4.27 2.04
C HIS A 81 -10.27 -4.64 2.89
N ALA A 82 -10.40 -4.16 4.13
CA ALA A 82 -11.57 -4.35 4.97
C ALA A 82 -11.69 -3.26 6.04
N PRO A 83 -12.93 -2.87 6.42
CA PRO A 83 -13.16 -1.82 7.42
C PRO A 83 -13.19 -2.30 8.87
N ARG A 84 -13.15 -3.62 9.12
CA ARG A 84 -13.23 -4.23 10.47
C ARG A 84 -12.27 -5.40 10.60
N ASP A 85 -11.78 -5.63 11.80
CA ASP A 85 -10.72 -6.61 12.07
C ASP A 85 -11.14 -8.04 11.76
N GLU A 86 -12.39 -8.42 12.03
CA GLU A 86 -12.90 -9.77 11.76
C GLU A 86 -12.76 -10.10 10.27
N LEU A 87 -13.20 -9.20 9.41
CA LEU A 87 -13.12 -9.38 7.97
C LEU A 87 -11.68 -9.26 7.48
N ARG A 88 -10.93 -8.31 8.03
CA ARG A 88 -9.53 -8.10 7.65
C ARG A 88 -8.63 -9.30 8.02
N ASN A 89 -8.92 -9.98 9.12
CA ASN A 89 -8.21 -11.20 9.53
C ASN A 89 -8.33 -12.35 8.52
N LEU A 90 -9.42 -12.38 7.74
CA LEU A 90 -9.61 -13.36 6.67
C LEU A 90 -8.78 -13.01 5.43
N LEU A 91 -8.70 -11.73 5.09
CA LEU A 91 -8.01 -11.26 3.89
C LEU A 91 -6.52 -11.03 4.11
N ILE A 92 -6.13 -10.60 5.31
CA ILE A 92 -4.78 -10.22 5.68
C ILE A 92 -4.41 -10.87 7.01
N PRO A 93 -3.75 -12.04 7.02
CA PRO A 93 -3.40 -12.74 8.25
C PRO A 93 -2.58 -11.90 9.24
N LEU A 94 -1.76 -10.97 8.74
CA LEU A 94 -0.93 -10.08 9.56
C LEU A 94 -1.76 -9.12 10.44
N ASN A 95 -3.02 -8.89 10.10
CA ASN A 95 -3.94 -8.08 10.91
C ASN A 95 -4.15 -8.63 12.33
N LYS A 96 -4.01 -9.94 12.52
CA LYS A 96 -4.07 -10.56 13.86
C LYS A 96 -2.95 -10.06 14.78
N VAL A 97 -1.83 -9.62 14.22
CA VAL A 97 -0.70 -9.04 14.95
C VAL A 97 -0.83 -7.52 15.06
N TYR A 98 -1.27 -6.89 13.98
CA TYR A 98 -1.41 -5.42 13.86
C TYR A 98 -2.84 -5.04 13.47
N PRO A 99 -3.77 -4.93 14.46
CA PRO A 99 -5.17 -4.56 14.20
C PRO A 99 -5.31 -3.18 13.57
N LEU A 100 -6.45 -2.94 12.92
CA LEU A 100 -6.77 -1.70 12.21
C LEU A 100 -6.49 -0.44 13.04
N GLU A 101 -6.83 -0.45 14.33
CA GLU A 101 -6.61 0.72 15.20
C GLU A 101 -5.13 1.11 15.30
N GLN A 102 -4.24 0.12 15.42
CA GLN A 102 -2.79 0.37 15.51
C GLN A 102 -2.25 0.91 14.19
N VAL A 103 -2.68 0.35 13.06
CA VAL A 103 -2.26 0.81 11.74
C VAL A 103 -2.79 2.22 11.47
N LEU A 104 -4.05 2.51 11.77
CA LEU A 104 -4.64 3.84 11.63
C LEU A 104 -3.92 4.89 12.50
N ARG A 105 -3.47 4.53 13.69
CA ARG A 105 -2.64 5.40 14.54
C ARG A 105 -1.32 5.72 13.89
N ALA A 106 -0.62 4.71 13.38
CA ALA A 106 0.65 4.88 12.67
C ALA A 106 0.52 5.72 11.39
N ILE A 107 -0.58 5.55 10.65
CA ILE A 107 -0.89 6.38 9.48
C ILE A 107 -1.11 7.85 9.89
N LYS A 108 -1.79 8.13 11.01
CA LYS A 108 -1.93 9.50 11.52
C LYS A 108 -0.57 10.13 11.86
N GLU A 109 0.32 9.38 12.48
CA GLU A 109 1.68 9.83 12.77
C GLU A 109 2.49 10.08 11.47
N TYR A 110 2.39 9.16 10.50
CA TYR A 110 2.98 9.35 9.16
C TYR A 110 2.48 10.63 8.51
N LEU A 111 1.17 10.88 8.51
CA LEU A 111 0.56 12.09 7.95
C LEU A 111 1.03 13.36 8.66
N ALA A 112 1.19 13.32 9.99
CA ALA A 112 1.66 14.45 10.79
C ALA A 112 3.12 14.82 10.47
N VAL A 113 3.95 13.83 10.15
CA VAL A 113 5.37 14.04 9.81
C VAL A 113 5.54 14.46 8.36
N THR A 114 4.84 13.78 7.45
CA THR A 114 5.09 13.94 6.00
C THR A 114 4.23 14.98 5.33
N HIS A 115 3.07 15.28 5.92
CA HIS A 115 1.99 16.10 5.31
C HIS A 115 1.55 15.58 3.92
N ARG A 116 1.76 14.29 3.64
CA ARG A 116 1.50 13.68 2.34
C ARG A 116 0.31 12.73 2.42
N ARG A 117 -0.53 12.78 1.39
CA ARG A 117 -1.69 11.90 1.23
C ARG A 117 -1.25 10.43 1.19
N VAL A 118 -1.97 9.57 1.93
CA VAL A 118 -1.84 8.12 1.86
C VAL A 118 -2.83 7.56 0.84
N THR A 119 -2.40 6.65 -0.01
CA THR A 119 -3.30 5.87 -0.86
C THR A 119 -3.80 4.67 -0.08
N ILE A 120 -5.10 4.47 -0.06
CA ILE A 120 -5.77 3.32 0.54
C ILE A 120 -6.13 2.36 -0.59
N GLU A 121 -5.47 1.23 -0.63
CA GLU A 121 -5.77 0.16 -1.59
C GLU A 121 -6.87 -0.72 -1.04
N TYR A 122 -7.97 -0.87 -1.78
CA TYR A 122 -9.12 -1.64 -1.36
C TYR A 122 -9.56 -2.58 -2.48
N THR A 123 -9.14 -3.84 -2.39
CA THR A 123 -9.55 -4.88 -3.33
C THR A 123 -10.95 -5.36 -2.99
N LEU A 124 -11.86 -5.24 -3.95
CA LEU A 124 -13.25 -5.66 -3.81
C LEU A 124 -13.42 -7.14 -4.16
N TRP A 125 -14.07 -7.87 -3.29
CA TRP A 125 -14.46 -9.27 -3.45
C TRP A 125 -15.97 -9.41 -3.30
N ASN A 126 -16.60 -10.11 -4.24
CA ASN A 126 -18.04 -10.29 -4.28
C ASN A 126 -18.57 -10.90 -2.97
N GLU A 127 -19.56 -10.25 -2.38
CA GLU A 127 -20.25 -10.65 -1.14
C GLU A 127 -19.33 -10.82 0.09
N ILE A 128 -18.09 -10.32 0.01
CA ILE A 128 -17.12 -10.37 1.11
C ILE A 128 -16.92 -8.99 1.74
N ASN A 129 -16.56 -8.01 0.93
CA ASN A 129 -16.21 -6.65 1.38
C ASN A 129 -16.70 -5.56 0.41
N ASP A 130 -17.69 -5.88 -0.43
CA ASP A 130 -18.24 -5.02 -1.48
C ASP A 130 -19.63 -4.48 -1.15
N SER A 131 -20.07 -4.58 0.12
CA SER A 131 -21.37 -4.07 0.55
C SER A 131 -21.36 -2.55 0.72
N LYS A 132 -22.56 -1.96 0.67
CA LYS A 132 -22.75 -0.54 0.96
C LYS A 132 -22.37 -0.20 2.40
N GLU A 133 -22.61 -1.12 3.31
CA GLU A 133 -22.27 -1.03 4.73
C GLU A 133 -20.75 -0.99 4.91
N ASP A 134 -20.00 -1.84 4.19
CA ASP A 134 -18.53 -1.80 4.19
C ASP A 134 -18.01 -0.45 3.68
N ALA A 135 -18.57 0.06 2.59
CA ALA A 135 -18.20 1.36 2.05
C ALA A 135 -18.45 2.50 3.06
N GLN A 136 -19.57 2.47 3.79
CA GLN A 136 -19.88 3.45 4.83
C GLN A 136 -18.90 3.37 6.01
N GLU A 137 -18.53 2.17 6.43
CA GLU A 137 -17.54 1.96 7.49
C GLU A 137 -16.16 2.46 7.06
N VAL A 138 -15.71 2.14 5.84
CA VAL A 138 -14.46 2.68 5.25
C VAL A 138 -14.48 4.21 5.27
N ALA A 139 -15.55 4.83 4.77
CA ALA A 139 -15.70 6.28 4.75
C ALA A 139 -15.62 6.89 6.15
N LYS A 140 -16.25 6.26 7.16
CA LYS A 140 -16.22 6.69 8.55
C LYS A 140 -14.80 6.61 9.14
N LEU A 141 -14.07 5.51 8.89
CA LEU A 141 -12.71 5.32 9.40
C LEU A 141 -11.73 6.34 8.80
N LEU A 142 -11.89 6.64 7.50
CA LEU A 142 -10.95 7.45 6.75
C LEU A 142 -11.28 8.95 6.74
N LYS A 143 -12.46 9.35 7.21
CA LYS A 143 -13.00 10.74 7.12
C LYS A 143 -12.03 11.83 7.58
N LYS A 144 -11.18 11.52 8.58
CA LYS A 144 -10.26 12.50 9.18
C LYS A 144 -8.81 12.35 8.72
N LEU A 145 -8.56 11.50 7.73
CA LEU A 145 -7.24 11.27 7.18
C LEU A 145 -7.10 11.96 5.83
N LEU A 146 -5.93 12.49 5.54
CA LEU A 146 -5.58 12.94 4.19
C LEU A 146 -5.30 11.70 3.33
N ASN A 147 -6.30 11.23 2.60
CA ASN A 147 -6.23 9.99 1.87
C ASN A 147 -6.81 10.07 0.45
N HIS A 148 -6.52 9.05 -0.32
CA HIS A 148 -7.15 8.69 -1.59
C HIS A 148 -7.47 7.20 -1.55
N VAL A 149 -8.69 6.81 -1.89
CA VAL A 149 -9.08 5.40 -1.94
C VAL A 149 -9.02 4.93 -3.39
N ASN A 150 -8.26 3.87 -3.62
CA ASN A 150 -8.18 3.15 -4.88
C ASN A 150 -8.97 1.84 -4.76
N LEU A 151 -10.09 1.75 -5.48
CA LEU A 151 -10.91 0.54 -5.53
C LEU A 151 -10.37 -0.37 -6.65
N ILE A 152 -10.07 -1.61 -6.30
CA ILE A 152 -9.48 -2.60 -7.20
C ILE A 152 -10.44 -3.79 -7.30
N PRO A 153 -11.12 -4.00 -8.42
CA PRO A 153 -11.88 -5.23 -8.61
C PRO A 153 -10.95 -6.45 -8.49
N GLY A 154 -11.32 -7.42 -7.66
CA GLY A 154 -10.56 -8.65 -7.52
C GLY A 154 -10.46 -9.42 -8.86
N ASN A 155 -9.37 -10.12 -9.07
CA ASN A 155 -9.21 -10.97 -10.25
C ASN A 155 -9.58 -12.43 -9.95
N LEU A 156 -10.13 -13.13 -10.95
CA LEU A 156 -10.33 -14.56 -10.86
C LEU A 156 -8.97 -15.27 -10.75
N VAL A 157 -8.80 -16.02 -9.67
CA VAL A 157 -7.64 -16.89 -9.49
C VAL A 157 -8.14 -18.33 -9.41
N PRO A 158 -7.68 -19.23 -10.27
CA PRO A 158 -8.02 -20.65 -10.15
C PRO A 158 -7.69 -21.12 -8.72
N SER A 159 -8.56 -21.84 -8.09
CA SER A 159 -8.44 -22.29 -6.68
C SER A 159 -8.72 -21.23 -5.59
N SER A 160 -9.02 -19.99 -5.92
CA SER A 160 -9.46 -19.00 -4.92
C SER A 160 -10.93 -19.24 -4.53
N ALA A 161 -11.22 -19.11 -3.23
CA ALA A 161 -12.59 -19.04 -2.75
C ALA A 161 -13.26 -17.69 -3.01
N PHE A 162 -12.50 -16.69 -3.47
CA PHE A 162 -12.97 -15.33 -3.72
C PHE A 162 -13.29 -15.12 -5.20
N SER A 163 -14.39 -14.46 -5.48
CA SER A 163 -14.78 -14.04 -6.84
C SER A 163 -14.78 -12.52 -6.97
N PRO A 164 -14.49 -12.00 -8.17
CA PRO A 164 -14.57 -10.56 -8.41
C PRO A 164 -16.00 -10.04 -8.27
N PRO A 165 -16.19 -8.78 -7.87
CA PRO A 165 -17.51 -8.16 -7.82
C PRO A 165 -18.10 -7.99 -9.21
N SER A 166 -19.44 -7.89 -9.31
CA SER A 166 -20.06 -7.51 -10.55
C SER A 166 -19.74 -6.04 -10.92
N PRO A 167 -19.77 -5.65 -12.22
CA PRO A 167 -19.51 -4.26 -12.62
C PRO A 167 -20.46 -3.22 -12.00
N ARG A 168 -21.62 -3.65 -11.49
CA ARG A 168 -22.58 -2.77 -10.81
C ARG A 168 -22.22 -2.51 -9.34
N ARG A 169 -21.29 -3.29 -8.78
CA ARG A 169 -20.83 -3.19 -7.38
C ARG A 169 -19.55 -2.36 -7.23
N VAL A 170 -18.84 -2.12 -8.31
CA VAL A 170 -17.68 -1.25 -8.42
C VAL A 170 -18.14 0.17 -8.73
#